data_0050872f83f900b0bc2cb3691017ffe4
#
_entry.id   0050872f83f900b0bc2cb3691017ffe4
#
_cell.length_a   1.000
_cell.length_b   1.000
_cell.length_c   1.000
_cell.angle_alpha   90.00
_cell.angle_beta   90.00
_cell.angle_gamma   90.00
#
_symmetry.space_group_name_H-M   'P 1'
#
loop_
_entity.id
_entity.type
_entity.pdbx_description
1 polymer ?
#
loop_
_entity_poly.entity_id
_entity_poly.type
_entity_poly.pdbx_seq_one_letter_code
_entity_poly.pdbx_strand_id
1 'polypeptide(L)'
;VEEGQKLVQYHPAKEGTSGFDVYGNELKAKKGRDLPQLRGKGFSISEDKMSYYADMGGRIEYKDGKMDILRLFVVDELSLATGNLEFDGSVHVRGNIGFGITLKATEDIVIDGFVESANVECGGSVMFRQGMNASGEGSVKAEEYVAGKFFESVAVQCNGEIQADYFLNCSLFAKEKIIVSGKKGSIAGGKAYAMLGFVTRNVGNRIGLKTFLRVGVNEDVLREQVDVENEIKQTAGDVNKFKYLRN
;
A
#
# COMPACT_ATOMS: atom_id res chain seq x y z
N VAL A 1 5.92 -19.98 -0.06
CA VAL A 1 6.69 -21.05 -0.75
C VAL A 1 8.17 -20.83 -0.56
N GLU A 2 8.93 -21.92 -0.65
CA GLU A 2 10.38 -21.89 -0.57
C GLU A 2 10.99 -22.03 -1.98
N GLU A 3 12.24 -21.59 -2.15
CA GLU A 3 12.97 -21.76 -3.40
C GLU A 3 13.10 -23.25 -3.74
N GLY A 4 12.87 -23.63 -4.99
CA GLY A 4 12.88 -25.00 -5.48
C GLY A 4 11.62 -25.81 -5.15
N GLN A 5 10.66 -25.25 -4.41
CA GLN A 5 9.41 -25.94 -4.09
C GLN A 5 8.56 -26.14 -5.33
N LYS A 6 8.02 -27.36 -5.51
CA LYS A 6 7.08 -27.66 -6.58
C LYS A 6 5.75 -26.96 -6.30
N LEU A 7 5.29 -26.14 -7.24
CA LEU A 7 4.10 -25.30 -7.12
C LEU A 7 2.87 -25.92 -7.78
N VAL A 8 3.05 -26.35 -9.01
CA VAL A 8 1.95 -26.82 -9.86
C VAL A 8 2.39 -28.06 -10.64
N GLN A 9 1.50 -29.02 -10.76
CA GLN A 9 1.61 -30.16 -11.65
C GLN A 9 0.59 -30.00 -12.78
N TYR A 10 1.07 -29.93 -14.00
CA TYR A 10 0.19 -29.93 -15.18
C TYR A 10 -0.19 -31.38 -15.53
N HIS A 11 -1.44 -31.58 -15.81
CA HIS A 11 -1.98 -32.83 -16.32
C HIS A 11 -2.64 -32.57 -17.68
N PRO A 12 -2.10 -33.09 -18.79
CA PRO A 12 -2.72 -32.94 -20.09
C PRO A 12 -4.10 -33.56 -20.15
N ALA A 13 -4.93 -33.02 -21.02
CA ALA A 13 -6.24 -33.55 -21.23
C ALA A 13 -6.17 -35.01 -21.72
N LYS A 14 -6.95 -35.88 -21.07
CA LYS A 14 -7.08 -37.29 -21.50
C LYS A 14 -8.10 -37.36 -22.62
N GLU A 15 -7.90 -38.30 -23.53
CA GLU A 15 -8.93 -38.67 -24.51
C GLU A 15 -10.12 -39.28 -23.77
N GLY A 16 -11.32 -38.88 -24.14
CA GLY A 16 -12.53 -39.48 -23.62
C GLY A 16 -12.74 -40.88 -24.18
N THR A 17 -13.57 -41.67 -23.51
CA THR A 17 -13.98 -42.99 -24.00
C THR A 17 -15.28 -42.85 -24.78
N SER A 18 -15.33 -43.39 -26.02
CA SER A 18 -16.55 -43.46 -26.80
C SER A 18 -17.62 -44.29 -26.08
N GLY A 19 -18.84 -43.85 -26.14
CA GLY A 19 -20.00 -44.58 -25.64
C GLY A 19 -20.86 -45.11 -26.79
N PHE A 20 -21.99 -45.73 -26.45
CA PHE A 20 -22.99 -46.16 -27.44
C PHE A 20 -24.37 -45.58 -27.07
N ASP A 21 -25.17 -45.25 -28.09
CA ASP A 21 -26.56 -44.89 -27.88
C ASP A 21 -27.46 -46.14 -27.66
N VAL A 22 -28.73 -45.91 -27.39
CA VAL A 22 -29.72 -47.01 -27.14
C VAL A 22 -29.99 -47.87 -28.37
N TYR A 23 -29.51 -47.46 -29.54
CA TYR A 23 -29.61 -48.19 -30.81
C TYR A 23 -28.32 -48.89 -31.21
N GLY A 24 -27.24 -48.80 -30.35
CA GLY A 24 -25.95 -49.42 -30.60
C GLY A 24 -25.02 -48.59 -31.48
N ASN A 25 -25.33 -47.34 -31.81
CA ASN A 25 -24.44 -46.47 -32.58
C ASN A 25 -23.36 -45.90 -31.69
N GLU A 26 -22.12 -45.86 -32.17
CA GLU A 26 -20.98 -45.28 -31.43
C GLU A 26 -21.13 -43.78 -31.28
N LEU A 27 -21.11 -43.28 -30.03
CA LEU A 27 -21.01 -41.90 -29.68
C LEU A 27 -19.54 -41.54 -29.38
N LYS A 28 -18.87 -40.91 -30.35
CA LYS A 28 -17.46 -40.53 -30.22
C LYS A 28 -17.29 -39.54 -29.08
N ALA A 29 -16.30 -39.79 -28.23
CA ALA A 29 -15.93 -38.87 -27.16
C ALA A 29 -15.45 -37.52 -27.71
N LYS A 30 -15.83 -36.45 -27.07
CA LYS A 30 -15.25 -35.12 -27.36
C LYS A 30 -13.82 -35.05 -26.87
N LYS A 31 -12.91 -34.57 -27.72
CA LYS A 31 -11.52 -34.36 -27.34
C LYS A 31 -11.44 -33.32 -26.21
N GLY A 32 -10.73 -33.65 -25.11
CA GLY A 32 -10.44 -32.69 -24.05
C GLY A 32 -9.63 -31.49 -24.57
N ARG A 33 -9.76 -30.37 -23.91
CA ARG A 33 -8.94 -29.20 -24.19
C ARG A 33 -7.86 -29.06 -23.13
N ASP A 34 -6.62 -28.89 -23.55
CA ASP A 34 -5.52 -28.56 -22.68
C ASP A 34 -5.67 -27.15 -22.11
N LEU A 35 -5.31 -26.98 -20.84
CA LEU A 35 -5.19 -25.65 -20.25
C LEU A 35 -3.96 -24.94 -20.84
N PRO A 36 -4.04 -23.61 -21.02
CA PRO A 36 -2.87 -22.83 -21.43
C PRO A 36 -1.76 -22.92 -20.36
N GLN A 37 -0.53 -22.77 -20.78
CA GLN A 37 0.59 -22.69 -19.85
C GLN A 37 0.38 -21.53 -18.87
N LEU A 38 0.75 -21.77 -17.60
CA LEU A 38 0.70 -20.76 -16.55
C LEU A 38 1.66 -19.61 -16.90
N ARG A 39 1.19 -18.39 -16.74
CA ARG A 39 1.98 -17.17 -16.97
C ARG A 39 2.32 -16.54 -15.64
N GLY A 40 3.42 -15.79 -15.57
CA GLY A 40 3.79 -15.04 -14.37
C GLY A 40 5.30 -14.95 -14.18
N LYS A 41 5.71 -14.63 -12.94
CA LYS A 41 7.11 -14.41 -12.55
C LYS A 41 7.45 -15.20 -11.28
N GLY A 42 8.76 -15.45 -11.10
CA GLY A 42 9.30 -16.09 -9.88
C GLY A 42 9.19 -17.61 -9.88
N PHE A 43 8.90 -18.23 -10.99
CA PHE A 43 8.89 -19.67 -11.15
C PHE A 43 9.44 -20.11 -12.50
N SER A 44 10.02 -21.30 -12.54
CA SER A 44 10.50 -21.99 -13.73
C SER A 44 9.62 -23.20 -14.07
N ILE A 45 9.73 -23.62 -15.33
CA ILE A 45 9.01 -24.76 -15.87
C ILE A 45 10.02 -25.88 -16.11
N SER A 46 9.70 -27.11 -15.67
CA SER A 46 10.51 -28.31 -15.96
C SER A 46 10.67 -28.55 -17.47
N GLU A 47 11.72 -29.26 -17.87
CA GLU A 47 12.02 -29.60 -19.27
C GLU A 47 10.86 -30.33 -19.96
N ASP A 48 10.16 -31.20 -19.23
CA ASP A 48 8.96 -31.91 -19.70
C ASP A 48 7.70 -31.04 -19.77
N LYS A 49 7.77 -29.78 -19.32
CA LYS A 49 6.66 -28.82 -19.21
C LYS A 49 5.48 -29.27 -18.35
N MET A 50 5.73 -30.25 -17.47
CA MET A 50 4.69 -30.82 -16.63
C MET A 50 4.68 -30.27 -15.20
N SER A 51 5.76 -29.63 -14.75
CA SER A 51 5.91 -29.16 -13.39
C SER A 51 6.42 -27.71 -13.35
N TYR A 52 5.95 -26.96 -12.36
CA TYR A 52 6.37 -25.59 -12.10
C TYR A 52 7.02 -25.52 -10.73
N TYR A 53 8.18 -24.88 -10.62
CA TYR A 53 8.98 -24.77 -9.41
C TYR A 53 9.23 -23.31 -9.06
N ALA A 54 9.23 -22.97 -7.77
CA ALA A 54 9.58 -21.65 -7.30
C ALA A 54 11.06 -21.35 -7.54
N ASP A 55 11.38 -20.21 -8.15
CA ASP A 55 12.76 -19.74 -8.33
C ASP A 55 13.25 -18.96 -7.10
N MET A 56 12.36 -18.62 -6.20
CA MET A 56 12.64 -17.88 -4.96
C MET A 56 11.62 -18.19 -3.89
N GLY A 57 12.00 -17.97 -2.63
CA GLY A 57 11.04 -17.97 -1.51
C GLY A 57 10.12 -16.77 -1.57
N GLY A 58 8.84 -16.93 -1.18
CA GLY A 58 7.91 -15.82 -1.18
C GLY A 58 6.44 -16.22 -1.07
N ARG A 59 5.57 -15.26 -1.32
CA ARG A 59 4.12 -15.43 -1.36
C ARG A 59 3.64 -15.65 -2.79
N ILE A 60 2.79 -16.65 -3.00
CA ILE A 60 2.11 -16.84 -4.29
C ILE A 60 0.92 -15.87 -4.36
N GLU A 61 0.83 -15.15 -5.45
CA GLU A 61 -0.36 -14.43 -5.87
C GLU A 61 -0.87 -15.00 -7.19
N TYR A 62 -2.18 -15.31 -7.26
CA TYR A 62 -2.82 -15.79 -8.48
C TYR A 62 -3.99 -14.88 -8.83
N LYS A 63 -3.86 -14.17 -9.96
CA LYS A 63 -4.86 -13.24 -10.45
C LYS A 63 -4.95 -13.31 -11.98
N ASP A 64 -6.16 -13.30 -12.50
CA ASP A 64 -6.45 -13.25 -13.95
C ASP A 64 -5.69 -14.31 -14.78
N GLY A 65 -5.51 -15.53 -14.22
CA GLY A 65 -4.80 -16.61 -14.89
C GLY A 65 -3.27 -16.47 -14.87
N LYS A 66 -2.73 -15.55 -14.07
CA LYS A 66 -1.32 -15.29 -13.88
C LYS A 66 -0.92 -15.60 -12.44
N MET A 67 0.21 -16.30 -12.28
CA MET A 67 0.78 -16.61 -10.98
C MET A 67 2.11 -15.86 -10.82
N ASP A 68 2.21 -15.02 -9.80
CA ASP A 68 3.46 -14.34 -9.47
C ASP A 68 3.92 -14.80 -8.07
N ILE A 69 5.23 -15.01 -7.89
CA ILE A 69 5.82 -15.21 -6.57
C ILE A 69 6.45 -13.89 -6.17
N LEU A 70 5.96 -13.34 -5.07
CA LEU A 70 6.42 -12.08 -4.51
C LEU A 70 7.38 -12.35 -3.37
N ARG A 71 8.47 -11.61 -3.30
CA ARG A 71 9.37 -11.67 -2.15
C ARG A 71 8.63 -11.15 -0.92
N LEU A 72 8.56 -11.95 0.14
CA LEU A 72 7.86 -11.58 1.37
C LEU A 72 8.77 -11.83 2.58
N PHE A 73 9.10 -10.75 3.29
CA PHE A 73 9.74 -10.81 4.59
C PHE A 73 8.68 -10.72 5.69
N VAL A 74 8.72 -11.65 6.63
CA VAL A 74 7.79 -11.68 7.76
C VAL A 74 8.58 -11.45 9.04
N VAL A 75 8.15 -10.47 9.82
CA VAL A 75 8.76 -10.14 11.12
C VAL A 75 7.68 -10.03 12.20
N ASP A 76 7.99 -10.44 13.42
CA ASP A 76 7.00 -10.43 14.50
C ASP A 76 6.73 -9.01 15.01
N GLU A 77 7.75 -8.18 15.20
CA GLU A 77 7.63 -6.78 15.61
C GLU A 77 8.87 -5.98 15.19
N LEU A 78 8.73 -4.66 15.11
CA LEU A 78 9.85 -3.74 14.91
C LEU A 78 9.94 -2.77 16.08
N SER A 79 11.10 -2.70 16.71
CA SER A 79 11.39 -1.88 17.88
C SER A 79 12.81 -1.32 17.81
N LEU A 80 13.20 -0.47 18.75
CA LEU A 80 14.57 0.01 18.83
C LEU A 80 15.61 -1.12 19.01
N ALA A 81 15.19 -2.27 19.55
CA ALA A 81 16.04 -3.45 19.70
C ALA A 81 16.25 -4.19 18.36
N THR A 82 15.24 -4.25 17.51
CA THR A 82 15.33 -4.85 16.17
C THR A 82 15.93 -3.90 15.13
N GLY A 83 15.81 -2.58 15.36
CA GLY A 83 16.28 -1.53 14.46
C GLY A 83 15.39 -1.28 13.26
N ASN A 84 15.92 -0.51 12.30
CA ASN A 84 15.26 -0.20 11.04
C ASN A 84 15.28 -1.42 10.11
N LEU A 85 14.27 -1.51 9.23
CA LEU A 85 14.16 -2.55 8.22
C LEU A 85 14.03 -1.94 6.82
N GLU A 86 14.90 -2.37 5.92
CA GLU A 86 14.79 -2.10 4.49
C GLU A 86 14.83 -3.43 3.73
N PHE A 87 13.84 -3.68 2.86
CA PHE A 87 13.68 -4.95 2.18
C PHE A 87 13.27 -4.78 0.71
N ASP A 88 13.92 -5.54 -0.16
CA ASP A 88 13.58 -5.62 -1.58
C ASP A 88 12.47 -6.67 -1.78
N GLY A 89 11.22 -6.22 -1.73
CA GLY A 89 10.01 -7.03 -1.81
C GLY A 89 8.93 -6.51 -0.85
N SER A 90 8.01 -7.38 -0.47
CA SER A 90 6.91 -7.09 0.47
C SER A 90 7.29 -7.41 1.91
N VAL A 91 6.76 -6.65 2.87
CA VAL A 91 6.99 -6.86 4.30
C VAL A 91 5.68 -7.08 5.03
N HIS A 92 5.63 -8.09 5.90
CA HIS A 92 4.51 -8.33 6.81
C HIS A 92 5.01 -8.28 8.26
N VAL A 93 4.59 -7.24 8.99
CA VAL A 93 4.84 -7.08 10.42
C VAL A 93 3.62 -7.62 11.17
N ARG A 94 3.77 -8.73 11.91
CA ARG A 94 2.67 -9.38 12.65
C ARG A 94 2.24 -8.60 13.89
N GLY A 95 3.17 -7.88 14.49
CA GLY A 95 2.95 -7.11 15.71
C GLY A 95 3.06 -5.62 15.50
N ASN A 96 3.56 -4.94 16.52
CA ASN A 96 3.65 -3.49 16.57
C ASN A 96 4.94 -2.96 15.93
N ILE A 97 4.88 -1.70 15.51
CA ILE A 97 6.07 -0.92 15.17
C ILE A 97 6.21 0.19 16.19
N GLY A 98 7.33 0.18 16.92
CA GLY A 98 7.63 1.14 17.96
C GLY A 98 8.16 2.48 17.44
N PHE A 99 8.32 3.41 18.37
CA PHE A 99 8.81 4.75 18.11
C PHE A 99 10.18 4.78 17.42
N GLY A 100 10.34 5.71 16.47
CA GLY A 100 11.61 6.02 15.82
C GLY A 100 12.07 5.01 14.76
N ILE A 101 11.25 3.99 14.46
CA ILE A 101 11.59 2.98 13.46
C ILE A 101 11.34 3.49 12.04
N THR A 102 12.25 3.14 11.14
CA THR A 102 12.07 3.31 9.70
C THR A 102 11.90 1.94 9.05
N LEU A 103 10.77 1.75 8.36
CA LEU A 103 10.45 0.56 7.58
C LEU A 103 10.33 0.94 6.11
N LYS A 104 11.14 0.31 5.25
CA LYS A 104 11.09 0.49 3.81
C LYS A 104 10.92 -0.84 3.09
N ALA A 105 10.07 -0.86 2.08
CA ALA A 105 9.86 -1.99 1.20
C ALA A 105 9.74 -1.53 -0.26
N THR A 106 10.23 -2.30 -1.21
CA THR A 106 10.07 -1.97 -2.64
C THR A 106 8.68 -2.32 -3.18
N GLU A 107 7.94 -3.20 -2.49
CA GLU A 107 6.58 -3.62 -2.80
C GLU A 107 5.62 -3.26 -1.65
N ASP A 108 4.73 -4.17 -1.26
CA ASP A 108 3.68 -3.92 -0.28
C ASP A 108 4.14 -4.07 1.17
N ILE A 109 3.49 -3.32 2.07
CA ILE A 109 3.65 -3.46 3.51
C ILE A 109 2.30 -3.77 4.16
N VAL A 110 2.26 -4.82 4.99
CA VAL A 110 1.12 -5.15 5.85
C VAL A 110 1.56 -5.13 7.31
N ILE A 111 0.83 -4.39 8.15
CA ILE A 111 1.12 -4.28 9.58
C ILE A 111 -0.13 -4.68 10.35
N ASP A 112 -0.05 -5.79 11.14
CA ASP A 112 -1.20 -6.28 11.89
C ASP A 112 -1.38 -5.54 13.22
N GLY A 113 -0.30 -5.02 13.80
CA GLY A 113 -0.29 -4.32 15.07
C GLY A 113 -0.50 -2.81 14.96
N PHE A 114 -0.25 -2.14 16.08
CA PHE A 114 -0.28 -0.69 16.21
C PHE A 114 1.09 -0.08 15.84
N VAL A 115 1.07 1.11 15.25
CA VAL A 115 2.29 1.84 14.87
C VAL A 115 2.40 3.14 15.66
N GLU A 116 3.54 3.32 16.31
CA GLU A 116 3.84 4.51 17.11
C GLU A 116 5.02 5.28 16.50
N SER A 117 4.76 6.51 16.03
CA SER A 117 5.79 7.47 15.56
C SER A 117 6.91 6.84 14.71
N ALA A 118 6.54 6.07 13.69
CA ALA A 118 7.46 5.42 12.77
C ALA A 118 7.41 6.07 11.37
N ASN A 119 8.43 5.82 10.56
CA ASN A 119 8.45 6.17 9.15
C ASN A 119 8.27 4.91 8.31
N VAL A 120 7.19 4.85 7.53
CA VAL A 120 6.84 3.72 6.67
C VAL A 120 6.84 4.17 5.22
N GLU A 121 7.63 3.52 4.38
CA GLU A 121 7.76 3.86 2.96
C GLU A 121 7.72 2.59 2.11
N CYS A 122 6.87 2.57 1.07
CA CYS A 122 6.84 1.45 0.13
C CYS A 122 6.56 1.88 -1.31
N GLY A 123 7.00 1.03 -2.24
CA GLY A 123 6.75 1.19 -3.67
C GLY A 123 5.39 0.65 -4.14
N GLY A 124 4.63 0.01 -3.28
CA GLY A 124 3.27 -0.49 -3.51
C GLY A 124 2.27 0.11 -2.53
N SER A 125 1.53 -0.74 -1.85
CA SER A 125 0.46 -0.38 -0.92
C SER A 125 0.83 -0.63 0.54
N VAL A 126 0.38 0.24 1.45
CA VAL A 126 0.52 0.02 2.90
C VAL A 126 -0.83 -0.24 3.53
N MET A 127 -0.94 -1.37 4.24
CA MET A 127 -2.13 -1.72 5.00
C MET A 127 -1.84 -1.82 6.49
N PHE A 128 -2.44 -0.93 7.26
CA PHE A 128 -2.47 -0.98 8.73
C PHE A 128 -3.75 -1.68 9.17
N ARG A 129 -3.65 -2.89 9.73
CA ARG A 129 -4.83 -3.60 10.26
C ARG A 129 -5.43 -2.90 11.48
N GLN A 130 -4.63 -2.12 12.16
CA GLN A 130 -5.07 -1.22 13.21
C GLN A 130 -4.92 0.22 12.75
N GLY A 131 -3.94 0.95 13.22
CA GLY A 131 -3.73 2.33 12.85
C GLY A 131 -2.39 2.84 13.35
N MET A 132 -2.18 4.13 13.17
CA MET A 132 -0.95 4.80 13.54
C MET A 132 -1.23 6.09 14.30
N ASN A 133 -0.49 6.28 15.40
CA ASN A 133 -0.39 7.56 16.09
C ASN A 133 1.08 7.98 16.11
N ALA A 134 1.38 9.12 15.50
CA ALA A 134 2.77 9.54 15.33
C ALA A 134 3.16 10.74 16.21
N SER A 135 2.25 11.27 17.01
CA SER A 135 2.52 12.47 17.84
C SER A 135 3.20 13.61 17.06
N GLY A 136 3.06 13.63 15.72
CA GLY A 136 3.66 14.59 14.81
C GLY A 136 5.05 14.23 14.25
N GLU A 137 5.62 13.09 14.63
CA GLU A 137 6.99 12.68 14.24
C GLU A 137 7.04 11.45 13.30
N GLY A 138 5.90 11.00 12.80
CA GLY A 138 5.83 9.84 11.91
C GLY A 138 5.29 10.17 10.52
N SER A 139 5.69 9.36 9.54
CA SER A 139 5.26 9.52 8.16
C SER A 139 4.94 8.19 7.50
N VAL A 140 4.01 8.23 6.54
CA VAL A 140 3.68 7.11 5.65
C VAL A 140 3.78 7.60 4.21
N LYS A 141 4.53 6.87 3.38
CA LYS A 141 4.61 7.10 1.93
C LYS A 141 4.32 5.81 1.19
N ALA A 142 3.43 5.87 0.21
CA ALA A 142 3.09 4.74 -0.66
C ALA A 142 2.81 5.21 -2.08
N GLU A 143 3.12 4.36 -3.05
CA GLU A 143 2.87 4.68 -4.45
C GLU A 143 1.42 4.36 -4.87
N GLU A 144 0.79 3.31 -4.32
CA GLU A 144 -0.51 2.85 -4.81
C GLU A 144 -1.67 3.13 -3.86
N TYR A 145 -1.56 2.70 -2.59
CA TYR A 145 -2.68 2.76 -1.65
C TYR A 145 -2.23 2.77 -0.20
N VAL A 146 -2.93 3.53 0.64
CA VAL A 146 -2.76 3.51 2.10
C VAL A 146 -4.09 3.25 2.77
N ALA A 147 -4.16 2.19 3.59
CA ALA A 147 -5.35 1.90 4.37
C ALA A 147 -5.03 1.66 5.85
N GLY A 148 -5.95 2.08 6.72
CA GLY A 148 -5.87 1.82 8.15
C GLY A 148 -7.20 2.04 8.86
N LYS A 149 -7.31 1.65 10.14
CA LYS A 149 -8.48 2.01 10.92
C LYS A 149 -8.45 3.49 11.29
N PHE A 150 -7.28 4.00 11.66
CA PHE A 150 -7.15 5.41 12.02
C PHE A 150 -5.71 5.92 11.82
N PHE A 151 -5.63 7.22 11.65
CA PHE A 151 -4.37 7.95 11.66
C PHE A 151 -4.51 9.19 12.55
N GLU A 152 -3.57 9.36 13.48
CA GLU A 152 -3.52 10.49 14.40
C GLU A 152 -2.14 11.15 14.36
N SER A 153 -2.11 12.46 14.10
CA SER A 153 -0.89 13.28 14.04
C SER A 153 0.20 12.71 13.11
N VAL A 154 -0.21 12.19 11.97
CA VAL A 154 0.64 11.51 10.96
C VAL A 154 0.68 12.33 9.68
N ALA A 155 1.85 12.35 9.02
CA ALA A 155 1.97 12.78 7.63
C ALA A 155 1.80 11.56 6.71
N VAL A 156 0.77 11.56 5.85
CA VAL A 156 0.51 10.47 4.90
C VAL A 156 0.53 11.01 3.48
N GLN A 157 1.38 10.45 2.66
CA GLN A 157 1.50 10.75 1.23
C GLN A 157 1.26 9.48 0.42
N CYS A 158 0.35 9.56 -0.57
CA CYS A 158 0.05 8.45 -1.46
C CYS A 158 -0.17 8.94 -2.89
N ASN A 159 0.38 8.23 -3.86
CA ASN A 159 0.12 8.53 -5.27
C ASN A 159 -1.25 7.98 -5.74
N GLY A 160 -1.88 7.09 -4.98
CA GLY A 160 -3.26 6.64 -5.17
C GLY A 160 -4.21 7.15 -4.09
N GLU A 161 -5.05 6.25 -3.54
CA GLU A 161 -6.06 6.57 -2.53
C GLU A 161 -5.53 6.38 -1.09
N ILE A 162 -6.07 7.20 -0.17
CA ILE A 162 -5.87 7.02 1.28
C ILE A 162 -7.22 6.72 1.92
N GLN A 163 -7.30 5.62 2.67
CA GLN A 163 -8.53 5.20 3.34
C GLN A 163 -8.33 4.96 4.83
N ALA A 164 -9.26 5.46 5.66
CA ALA A 164 -9.33 5.10 7.09
C ALA A 164 -10.74 5.25 7.63
N ASP A 165 -10.97 4.79 8.88
CA ASP A 165 -12.21 5.05 9.57
C ASP A 165 -12.26 6.47 10.11
N TYR A 166 -11.12 7.07 10.50
CA TYR A 166 -11.01 8.49 10.84
C TYR A 166 -9.57 9.00 10.75
N PHE A 167 -9.44 10.33 10.59
CA PHE A 167 -8.17 11.07 10.62
C PHE A 167 -8.26 12.19 11.65
N LEU A 168 -7.23 12.30 12.49
CA LEU A 168 -7.13 13.34 13.53
C LEU A 168 -5.77 14.05 13.45
N ASN A 169 -5.78 15.37 13.25
CA ASN A 169 -4.56 16.21 13.17
C ASN A 169 -3.53 15.74 12.15
N CYS A 170 -3.96 15.15 11.03
CA CYS A 170 -3.08 14.61 10.01
C CYS A 170 -2.72 15.64 8.93
N SER A 171 -1.56 15.39 8.28
CA SER A 171 -1.19 16.03 7.02
C SER A 171 -1.32 14.98 5.91
N LEU A 172 -2.39 15.07 5.11
CA LEU A 172 -2.73 14.06 4.12
C LEU A 172 -2.52 14.61 2.71
N PHE A 173 -1.90 13.81 1.85
CA PHE A 173 -1.79 14.09 0.43
C PHE A 173 -2.09 12.82 -0.38
N ALA A 174 -3.11 12.87 -1.24
CA ALA A 174 -3.48 11.79 -2.16
C ALA A 174 -3.59 12.33 -3.59
N LYS A 175 -2.97 11.67 -4.56
CA LYS A 175 -3.20 12.00 -5.99
C LYS A 175 -4.57 11.52 -6.47
N GLU A 176 -5.24 10.66 -5.72
CA GLU A 176 -6.60 10.27 -6.00
C GLU A 176 -7.55 10.78 -4.92
N LYS A 177 -8.23 9.89 -4.20
CA LYS A 177 -9.23 10.25 -3.20
C LYS A 177 -8.75 9.99 -1.77
N ILE A 178 -9.32 10.74 -0.83
CA ILE A 178 -9.24 10.42 0.59
C ILE A 178 -10.63 9.96 1.04
N ILE A 179 -10.70 8.71 1.53
CA ILE A 179 -11.94 8.02 1.86
C ILE A 179 -12.01 7.76 3.37
N VAL A 180 -13.08 8.21 4.00
CA VAL A 180 -13.36 7.94 5.41
C VAL A 180 -14.57 7.01 5.51
N SER A 181 -14.31 5.73 5.81
CA SER A 181 -15.30 4.65 5.74
C SER A 181 -15.99 4.35 7.07
N GLY A 182 -15.47 4.81 8.19
CA GLY A 182 -16.01 4.55 9.52
C GLY A 182 -17.45 5.04 9.74
N LYS A 183 -18.24 4.31 10.56
CA LYS A 183 -19.64 4.70 10.87
C LYS A 183 -19.76 6.12 11.45
N LYS A 184 -18.79 6.56 12.23
CA LYS A 184 -18.65 7.93 12.78
C LYS A 184 -17.46 8.64 12.15
N GLY A 185 -17.10 8.24 10.93
CA GLY A 185 -15.89 8.67 10.27
C GLY A 185 -15.80 10.17 10.10
N SER A 186 -14.63 10.70 10.39
CA SER A 186 -14.36 12.14 10.30
C SER A 186 -12.92 12.42 9.90
N ILE A 187 -12.74 13.56 9.23
CA ILE A 187 -11.44 14.22 9.09
C ILE A 187 -11.50 15.46 10.01
N ALA A 188 -10.70 15.48 11.06
CA ALA A 188 -10.70 16.55 12.05
C ALA A 188 -9.29 17.04 12.36
N GLY A 189 -9.05 18.33 12.21
CA GLY A 189 -7.74 18.95 12.39
C GLY A 189 -6.76 18.64 11.26
N GLY A 190 -5.73 19.49 11.14
CA GLY A 190 -4.67 19.32 10.16
C GLY A 190 -5.05 19.75 8.74
N LYS A 191 -4.33 19.23 7.75
CA LYS A 191 -4.46 19.58 6.33
C LYS A 191 -4.65 18.32 5.50
N ALA A 192 -5.58 18.31 4.57
CA ALA A 192 -5.77 17.21 3.65
C ALA A 192 -5.95 17.72 2.21
N TYR A 193 -5.20 17.14 1.31
CA TYR A 193 -5.18 17.45 -0.11
C TYR A 193 -5.51 16.17 -0.89
N ALA A 194 -6.49 16.23 -1.77
CA ALA A 194 -6.87 15.12 -2.63
C ALA A 194 -7.16 15.63 -4.04
N MET A 195 -6.53 15.06 -5.07
CA MET A 195 -6.74 15.56 -6.43
C MET A 195 -8.14 15.26 -6.95
N LEU A 196 -8.70 14.08 -6.64
CA LEU A 196 -10.01 13.66 -7.12
C LEU A 196 -11.15 13.89 -6.10
N GLY A 197 -10.80 14.25 -4.83
CA GLY A 197 -11.79 14.63 -3.83
C GLY A 197 -11.80 13.79 -2.57
N PHE A 198 -12.83 14.05 -1.75
CA PHE A 198 -13.02 13.42 -0.45
C PHE A 198 -14.35 12.67 -0.39
N VAL A 199 -14.35 11.51 0.27
CA VAL A 199 -15.55 10.80 0.66
C VAL A 199 -15.54 10.69 2.18
N THR A 200 -16.35 11.47 2.88
CA THR A 200 -16.40 11.50 4.34
C THR A 200 -17.81 11.83 4.83
N ARG A 201 -18.15 11.38 6.03
CA ARG A 201 -19.42 11.71 6.67
C ARG A 201 -19.34 13.04 7.45
N ASN A 202 -18.20 13.28 8.09
CA ASN A 202 -18.01 14.45 8.94
C ASN A 202 -16.69 15.13 8.65
N VAL A 203 -16.69 16.45 8.72
CA VAL A 203 -15.48 17.29 8.67
C VAL A 203 -15.43 18.12 9.94
N GLY A 204 -14.26 18.13 10.60
CA GLY A 204 -14.07 18.78 11.88
C GLY A 204 -14.60 17.96 13.05
N ASN A 205 -14.58 18.55 14.21
CA ASN A 205 -15.10 17.96 15.46
C ASN A 205 -15.76 19.03 16.36
N ARG A 206 -16.40 18.57 17.45
CA ARG A 206 -17.10 19.48 18.38
C ARG A 206 -16.17 20.43 19.15
N ILE A 207 -14.88 20.14 19.21
CA ILE A 207 -13.86 20.97 19.89
C ILE A 207 -13.39 22.12 18.98
N GLY A 208 -13.80 22.13 17.70
CA GLY A 208 -13.46 23.21 16.77
C GLY A 208 -12.03 23.15 16.23
N LEU A 209 -11.44 21.96 16.05
CA LEU A 209 -10.13 21.82 15.43
C LEU A 209 -10.14 22.37 14.00
N LYS A 210 -9.19 23.24 13.68
CA LYS A 210 -9.04 23.81 12.34
C LYS A 210 -8.70 22.68 11.36
N THR A 211 -9.57 22.49 10.37
CA THR A 211 -9.45 21.45 9.35
C THR A 211 -9.41 22.10 7.98
N PHE A 212 -8.34 21.87 7.22
CA PHE A 212 -8.18 22.42 5.87
C PHE A 212 -8.31 21.27 4.87
N LEU A 213 -9.28 21.38 3.97
CA LEU A 213 -9.47 20.45 2.85
C LEU A 213 -9.25 21.20 1.54
N ARG A 214 -8.48 20.59 0.65
CA ARG A 214 -8.24 21.11 -0.69
C ARG A 214 -8.40 20.01 -1.74
N VAL A 215 -9.07 20.32 -2.86
CA VAL A 215 -9.33 19.40 -3.96
C VAL A 215 -8.72 19.95 -5.24
N GLY A 216 -8.23 19.06 -6.10
CA GLY A 216 -7.74 19.41 -7.43
C GLY A 216 -6.38 20.12 -7.44
N VAL A 217 -5.51 19.87 -6.45
CA VAL A 217 -4.19 20.50 -6.36
C VAL A 217 -3.12 19.55 -6.86
N ASN A 218 -2.33 20.00 -7.82
CA ASN A 218 -1.12 19.32 -8.27
C ASN A 218 0.00 19.45 -7.21
N GLU A 219 0.78 18.41 -7.00
CA GLU A 219 1.91 18.38 -6.06
C GLU A 219 2.95 19.48 -6.38
N ASP A 220 3.22 19.71 -7.66
CA ASP A 220 4.16 20.73 -8.10
C ASP A 220 3.72 22.14 -7.67
N VAL A 221 2.42 22.43 -7.77
CA VAL A 221 1.84 23.71 -7.31
C VAL A 221 1.94 23.85 -5.78
N LEU A 222 1.81 22.75 -5.04
CA LEU A 222 1.98 22.76 -3.58
C LEU A 222 3.43 23.01 -3.18
N ARG A 223 4.39 22.40 -3.85
CA ARG A 223 5.82 22.64 -3.61
C ARG A 223 6.18 24.11 -3.92
N GLU A 224 5.77 24.59 -5.07
CA GLU A 224 5.98 25.98 -5.46
C GLU A 224 5.37 26.97 -4.44
N GLN A 225 4.16 26.68 -3.94
CA GLN A 225 3.55 27.51 -2.89
C GLN A 225 4.37 27.51 -1.60
N VAL A 226 4.89 26.34 -1.16
CA VAL A 226 5.73 26.24 0.05
C VAL A 226 7.05 27.00 -0.13
N ASP A 227 7.67 26.88 -1.30
CA ASP A 227 8.91 27.58 -1.60
C ASP A 227 8.72 29.09 -1.60
N VAL A 228 7.66 29.59 -2.26
CA VAL A 228 7.29 31.02 -2.24
C VAL A 228 6.95 31.51 -0.82
N GLU A 229 6.22 30.74 -0.01
CA GLU A 229 5.94 31.11 1.38
C GLU A 229 7.22 31.22 2.22
N ASN A 230 8.21 30.35 2.00
CA ASN A 230 9.50 30.39 2.67
C ASN A 230 10.33 31.60 2.22
N GLU A 231 10.37 31.93 0.93
CA GLU A 231 11.01 33.13 0.41
C GLU A 231 10.42 34.41 0.99
N ILE A 232 9.08 34.49 1.08
CA ILE A 232 8.37 35.62 1.70
C ILE A 232 8.79 35.78 3.16
N LYS A 233 8.89 34.69 3.94
CA LYS A 233 9.31 34.75 5.34
C LYS A 233 10.77 35.20 5.49
N GLN A 234 11.67 34.72 4.62
CA GLN A 234 13.08 35.14 4.63
C GLN A 234 13.20 36.62 4.28
N THR A 235 12.56 37.04 3.19
CA THR A 235 12.59 38.45 2.75
C THR A 235 12.00 39.40 3.80
N ALA A 236 10.91 39.00 4.45
CA ALA A 236 10.32 39.76 5.56
C ALA A 236 11.27 39.87 6.76
N GLY A 237 11.99 38.81 7.06
CA GLY A 237 13.04 38.80 8.10
C GLY A 237 14.19 39.73 7.78
N ASP A 238 14.65 39.72 6.54
CA ASP A 238 15.73 40.59 6.09
C ASP A 238 15.33 42.09 6.05
N VAL A 239 14.14 42.38 5.59
CA VAL A 239 13.57 43.73 5.64
C VAL A 239 13.51 44.27 7.06
N ASN A 240 13.12 43.44 8.04
CA ASN A 240 13.11 43.86 9.43
C ASN A 240 14.51 44.08 9.98
N LYS A 241 15.50 43.22 9.65
CA LYS A 241 16.93 43.46 10.01
C LYS A 241 17.45 44.80 9.47
N PHE A 242 17.17 45.11 8.19
CA PHE A 242 17.58 46.38 7.58
C PHE A 242 16.89 47.59 8.23
N LYS A 243 15.64 47.47 8.68
CA LYS A 243 14.97 48.53 9.43
C LYS A 243 15.66 48.83 10.78
N TYR A 244 16.11 47.78 11.47
CA TYR A 244 16.86 47.94 12.73
C TYR A 244 18.28 48.49 12.58
N LEU A 245 18.91 48.29 11.42
CA LEU A 245 20.25 48.85 11.12
C LEU A 245 20.24 50.29 10.67
N ARG A 246 19.06 50.86 10.35
CA ARG A 246 18.87 52.21 9.86
C ARG A 246 18.52 53.24 10.95
N ASN A 247 18.25 52.79 12.15
CA ASN A 247 18.07 53.61 13.37
C ASN A 247 19.31 53.56 14.23
#